data_77c7e3eca9d83be2cafbd0f8df7f1507
#
_entry.id   77c7e3eca9d83be2cafbd0f8df7f1507
#
_cell.length_a   1.000
_cell.length_b   1.000
_cell.length_c   1.000
_cell.angle_alpha   90.00
_cell.angle_beta   90.00
_cell.angle_gamma   90.00
#
_symmetry.space_group_name_H-M   'P 1'
#
loop_
_entity.id
_entity.type
_entity.pdbx_description
1 polymer ?
#
loop_
_entity_poly.entity_id
_entity_poly.type
_entity_poly.pdbx_seq_one_letter_code
_entity_poly.pdbx_strand_id
1 'polypeptide(L)'
;PIVVSMATEADTNSRRLLMPMAYASSMGGMMTLIGTPPNMIINDTLIKAGYGSLSFFSFLPVGLMITAIGIVYLFPVSKILTRKKEKSSKTGSVKTPDQLSKEYQLADNLFRIEVSKNSDVINKKLSELNITENYHISILVVRRKDTQEGKFFKPVINQRNSRLVSADTILLPDDLLYVFGNFEEVKKFVTDHKLSFLDKSVSETSRRPDFSRDIKFDEIGIAEVVVMSNSKLVNKMVKESGFRTNYNVNILGIKRSREYLIYNVKDEKIHSGDALLVQGTWQDIERLNNNEPDVVVVGQPSIEASKVPLTSRAPIAAIIMIAMVVAMVINIVPPVIAVMLAALAM
;
A
#
# COMPACT_ATOMS: atom_id res chain seq x y z
N PRO A 1 2.89 10.46 -5.06
CA PRO A 1 2.35 9.12 -4.78
C PRO A 1 1.40 8.64 -5.87
N ILE A 2 0.32 9.38 -6.17
CA ILE A 2 -0.72 9.01 -7.16
C ILE A 2 -0.11 8.65 -8.52
N VAL A 3 0.78 9.48 -9.07
CA VAL A 3 1.42 9.25 -10.38
C VAL A 3 2.32 8.01 -10.37
N VAL A 4 2.99 7.73 -9.25
CA VAL A 4 3.81 6.52 -9.08
C VAL A 4 2.91 5.29 -9.06
N SER A 5 1.78 5.34 -8.33
CA SER A 5 0.78 4.26 -8.30
C SER A 5 0.21 4.00 -9.69
N MET A 6 -0.20 5.04 -10.42
CA MET A 6 -0.68 4.93 -11.80
C MET A 6 0.37 4.34 -12.75
N ALA A 7 1.66 4.70 -12.57
CA ALA A 7 2.74 4.15 -13.37
C ALA A 7 2.92 2.65 -13.14
N THR A 8 2.77 2.22 -11.90
CA THR A 8 2.87 0.81 -11.50
C THR A 8 1.70 -0.01 -12.05
N GLU A 9 0.47 0.51 -11.95
CA GLU A 9 -0.72 -0.12 -12.54
C GLU A 9 -0.64 -0.25 -14.07
N ALA A 10 -0.06 0.75 -14.73
CA ALA A 10 0.13 0.76 -16.18
C ALA A 10 1.39 -0.01 -16.65
N ASP A 11 2.09 -0.72 -15.75
CA ASP A 11 3.36 -1.41 -16.03
C ASP A 11 4.38 -0.50 -16.75
N THR A 12 4.41 0.75 -16.34
CA THR A 12 5.23 1.80 -16.97
C THR A 12 6.24 2.36 -15.96
N ASN A 13 7.44 2.71 -16.44
CA ASN A 13 8.45 3.28 -15.56
C ASN A 13 7.99 4.65 -15.00
N SER A 14 7.98 4.80 -13.67
CA SER A 14 7.53 6.01 -12.96
C SER A 14 8.27 7.27 -13.42
N ARG A 15 9.54 7.16 -13.81
CA ARG A 15 10.34 8.29 -14.34
C ARG A 15 9.73 8.91 -15.59
N ARG A 16 9.04 8.09 -16.39
CA ARG A 16 8.39 8.53 -17.63
C ARG A 16 7.22 9.46 -17.40
N LEU A 17 6.57 9.34 -16.25
CA LEU A 17 5.42 10.16 -15.86
C LEU A 17 5.83 11.33 -14.94
N LEU A 18 6.81 11.12 -14.06
CA LEU A 18 7.22 12.12 -13.09
C LEU A 18 7.85 13.36 -13.73
N MET A 19 8.67 13.19 -14.78
CA MET A 19 9.31 14.30 -15.45
C MET A 19 8.31 15.22 -16.17
N PRO A 20 7.41 14.73 -17.06
CA PRO A 20 6.37 15.56 -17.66
C PRO A 20 5.47 16.22 -16.61
N MET A 21 5.15 15.53 -15.52
CA MET A 21 4.34 16.07 -14.43
C MET A 21 5.00 17.26 -13.75
N ALA A 22 6.32 17.20 -13.48
CA ALA A 22 7.05 18.31 -12.87
C ALA A 22 7.02 19.55 -13.77
N TYR A 23 7.23 19.38 -15.08
CA TYR A 23 7.14 20.49 -16.03
C TYR A 23 5.70 21.01 -16.17
N ALA A 24 4.70 20.14 -16.23
CA ALA A 24 3.30 20.54 -16.27
C ALA A 24 2.88 21.36 -15.04
N SER A 25 3.37 20.99 -13.87
CA SER A 25 3.15 21.72 -12.62
C SER A 25 3.75 23.13 -12.69
N SER A 26 5.01 23.25 -13.14
CA SER A 26 5.68 24.56 -13.31
C SER A 26 4.97 25.44 -14.33
N MET A 27 4.54 24.87 -15.47
CA MET A 27 3.84 25.61 -16.51
C MET A 27 2.44 26.04 -16.05
N GLY A 28 1.72 25.17 -15.32
CA GLY A 28 0.42 25.49 -14.72
C GLY A 28 0.51 26.64 -13.71
N GLY A 29 1.59 26.69 -12.92
CA GLY A 29 1.85 27.78 -11.99
C GLY A 29 1.96 29.15 -12.68
N MET A 30 2.51 29.20 -13.90
CA MET A 30 2.64 30.46 -14.64
C MET A 30 1.31 31.02 -15.17
N MET A 31 0.22 30.24 -15.17
CA MET A 31 -1.08 30.67 -15.70
C MET A 31 -1.85 31.58 -14.74
N THR A 32 -1.47 31.58 -13.46
CA THR A 32 -2.21 32.32 -12.43
C THR A 32 -1.35 33.34 -11.73
N LEU A 33 -2.01 34.38 -11.18
CA LEU A 33 -1.32 35.46 -10.47
C LEU A 33 -0.51 34.95 -9.27
N ILE A 34 -0.98 33.92 -8.58
CA ILE A 34 -0.40 33.40 -7.34
C ILE A 34 0.53 32.20 -7.60
N GLY A 35 0.46 31.61 -8.76
CA GLY A 35 1.15 30.36 -9.07
C GLY A 35 2.67 30.45 -9.04
N THR A 36 3.23 31.67 -9.23
CA THR A 36 4.66 31.93 -9.12
C THR A 36 4.94 33.27 -8.44
N PRO A 37 6.00 33.37 -7.58
CA PRO A 37 6.37 34.63 -6.91
C PRO A 37 6.59 35.81 -7.85
N PRO A 38 7.22 35.67 -9.03
CA PRO A 38 7.40 36.77 -9.96
C PRO A 38 6.10 37.44 -10.38
N ASN A 39 5.02 36.70 -10.58
CA ASN A 39 3.74 37.27 -10.99
C ASN A 39 3.15 38.20 -9.91
N MET A 40 3.32 37.82 -8.64
CA MET A 40 2.89 38.67 -7.52
C MET A 40 3.73 39.93 -7.42
N ILE A 41 5.04 39.85 -7.59
CA ILE A 41 5.95 41.01 -7.55
C ILE A 41 5.59 42.01 -8.65
N ILE A 42 5.27 41.53 -9.86
CA ILE A 42 4.85 42.38 -10.97
C ILE A 42 3.53 43.09 -10.60
N ASN A 43 2.55 42.35 -10.06
CA ASN A 43 1.27 42.94 -9.64
C ASN A 43 1.46 44.02 -8.56
N ASP A 44 2.25 43.75 -7.53
CA ASP A 44 2.55 44.70 -6.47
C ASP A 44 3.26 45.97 -6.99
N THR A 45 4.15 45.78 -7.96
CA THR A 45 4.87 46.90 -8.60
C THR A 45 3.91 47.75 -9.43
N LEU A 46 2.96 47.14 -10.15
CA LEU A 46 1.94 47.88 -10.90
C LEU A 46 1.02 48.67 -9.97
N ILE A 47 0.59 48.08 -8.86
CA ILE A 47 -0.23 48.77 -7.86
C ILE A 47 0.51 49.98 -7.27
N LYS A 48 1.81 49.81 -6.91
CA LYS A 48 2.65 50.88 -6.42
C LYS A 48 2.89 52.00 -7.42
N ALA A 49 2.88 51.68 -8.69
CA ALA A 49 2.99 52.64 -9.78
C ALA A 49 1.69 53.34 -10.15
N GLY A 50 0.59 53.10 -9.40
CA GLY A 50 -0.71 53.72 -9.61
C GLY A 50 -1.59 53.07 -10.65
N TYR A 51 -1.21 51.89 -11.18
CA TYR A 51 -2.04 51.07 -12.08
C TYR A 51 -2.96 50.17 -11.30
N GLY A 52 -4.04 49.67 -11.93
CA GLY A 52 -4.97 48.72 -11.33
C GLY A 52 -4.30 47.36 -11.07
N SER A 53 -4.83 46.61 -10.09
CA SER A 53 -4.41 45.25 -9.82
C SER A 53 -4.75 44.30 -11.00
N LEU A 54 -3.88 43.35 -11.27
CA LEU A 54 -4.12 42.29 -12.23
C LEU A 54 -5.16 41.32 -11.67
N SER A 55 -6.01 40.75 -12.54
CA SER A 55 -6.92 39.70 -12.16
C SER A 55 -6.19 38.37 -11.99
N PHE A 56 -6.83 37.41 -11.30
CA PHE A 56 -6.25 36.08 -11.03
C PHE A 56 -5.77 35.37 -12.30
N PHE A 57 -6.47 35.50 -13.42
CA PHE A 57 -6.19 34.86 -14.70
C PHE A 57 -5.53 35.79 -15.74
N SER A 58 -5.00 36.95 -15.37
CA SER A 58 -4.36 37.87 -16.30
C SER A 58 -3.19 37.24 -17.09
N PHE A 59 -2.51 36.25 -16.49
CA PHE A 59 -1.40 35.53 -17.11
C PHE A 59 -1.85 34.30 -17.94
N LEU A 60 -3.14 33.93 -17.92
CA LEU A 60 -3.68 32.73 -18.58
C LEU A 60 -3.35 32.66 -20.09
N PRO A 61 -3.54 33.71 -20.90
CA PRO A 61 -3.27 33.64 -22.34
C PRO A 61 -1.81 33.29 -22.66
N VAL A 62 -0.88 33.94 -21.95
CA VAL A 62 0.56 33.71 -22.13
C VAL A 62 0.96 32.34 -21.58
N GLY A 63 0.46 31.98 -20.39
CA GLY A 63 0.71 30.67 -19.78
C GLY A 63 0.20 29.51 -20.63
N LEU A 64 -0.95 29.67 -21.28
CA LEU A 64 -1.53 28.67 -22.15
C LEU A 64 -0.69 28.46 -23.41
N MET A 65 -0.21 29.55 -24.00
CA MET A 65 0.71 29.49 -25.15
C MET A 65 2.01 28.78 -24.80
N ILE A 66 2.64 29.11 -23.69
CA ILE A 66 3.86 28.46 -23.21
C ILE A 66 3.63 26.98 -22.92
N THR A 67 2.49 26.63 -22.32
CA THR A 67 2.13 25.24 -22.05
C THR A 67 1.94 24.43 -23.33
N ALA A 68 1.28 25.00 -24.34
CA ALA A 68 1.12 24.35 -25.66
C ALA A 68 2.47 24.06 -26.31
N ILE A 69 3.36 25.04 -26.34
CA ILE A 69 4.75 24.88 -26.86
C ILE A 69 5.49 23.83 -26.03
N GLY A 70 5.37 23.87 -24.70
CA GLY A 70 6.00 22.92 -23.79
C GLY A 70 5.55 21.48 -24.02
N ILE A 71 4.26 21.24 -24.26
CA ILE A 71 3.73 19.91 -24.59
C ILE A 71 4.35 19.40 -25.88
N VAL A 72 4.37 20.23 -26.93
CA VAL A 72 4.95 19.87 -28.23
C VAL A 72 6.44 19.54 -28.09
N TYR A 73 7.18 20.27 -27.26
CA TYR A 73 8.58 20.03 -27.00
C TYR A 73 8.84 18.79 -26.13
N LEU A 74 8.07 18.61 -25.06
CA LEU A 74 8.28 17.51 -24.10
C LEU A 74 7.92 16.14 -24.69
N PHE A 75 6.98 16.08 -25.64
CA PHE A 75 6.57 14.81 -26.24
C PHE A 75 7.72 14.05 -26.94
N PRO A 76 8.50 14.66 -27.85
CA PRO A 76 9.65 14.00 -28.44
C PRO A 76 10.81 13.80 -27.44
N VAL A 77 11.04 14.75 -26.54
CA VAL A 77 12.12 14.67 -25.54
C VAL A 77 11.89 13.51 -24.60
N SER A 78 10.65 13.30 -24.13
CA SER A 78 10.31 12.16 -23.26
C SER A 78 10.56 10.82 -23.97
N LYS A 79 10.31 10.72 -25.28
CA LYS A 79 10.60 9.52 -26.07
C LYS A 79 12.12 9.28 -26.22
N ILE A 80 12.91 10.32 -26.37
CA ILE A 80 14.38 10.22 -26.54
C ILE A 80 15.02 9.81 -25.20
N LEU A 81 14.64 10.45 -24.10
CA LEU A 81 15.18 10.14 -22.78
C LEU A 81 14.79 8.72 -22.27
N THR A 82 13.62 8.23 -22.66
CA THR A 82 13.19 6.88 -22.30
C THR A 82 13.67 5.81 -23.28
N ARG A 83 14.29 6.19 -24.41
CA ARG A 83 14.79 5.22 -25.41
C ARG A 83 16.06 4.50 -24.99
N LYS A 84 16.77 4.95 -23.96
CA LYS A 84 17.74 4.13 -23.26
C LYS A 84 16.95 3.03 -22.52
N LYS A 85 16.63 1.97 -23.26
CA LYS A 85 16.39 0.66 -22.69
C LYS A 85 17.54 0.43 -21.73
N GLU A 86 17.32 0.67 -20.44
CA GLU A 86 18.03 -0.14 -19.48
C GLU A 86 17.70 -1.56 -19.92
N LYS A 87 18.67 -2.23 -20.54
CA LYS A 87 18.82 -3.64 -20.35
C LYS A 87 18.97 -3.77 -18.85
N SER A 88 17.83 -3.72 -18.16
CA SER A 88 17.69 -4.25 -16.83
C SER A 88 18.21 -5.65 -17.02
N SER A 89 19.43 -5.83 -16.56
CA SER A 89 20.04 -7.13 -16.43
C SER A 89 18.93 -8.03 -15.88
N LYS A 90 18.63 -9.12 -16.57
CA LYS A 90 17.66 -10.15 -16.15
C LYS A 90 18.07 -10.86 -14.84
N THR A 91 18.89 -10.22 -14.06
CA THR A 91 19.36 -10.63 -12.75
C THR A 91 18.58 -9.81 -11.73
N GLY A 92 17.43 -10.35 -11.28
CA GLY A 92 16.60 -9.80 -10.22
C GLY A 92 15.56 -8.78 -10.71
N SER A 93 14.61 -9.18 -11.56
CA SER A 93 13.39 -8.39 -11.71
C SER A 93 12.70 -8.37 -10.34
N VAL A 94 12.57 -7.18 -9.76
CA VAL A 94 11.80 -6.95 -8.54
C VAL A 94 10.39 -7.47 -8.77
N LYS A 95 10.04 -8.52 -8.04
CA LYS A 95 8.73 -9.15 -8.17
C LYS A 95 7.68 -8.30 -7.50
N THR A 96 6.55 -8.15 -8.16
CA THR A 96 5.39 -7.52 -7.53
C THR A 96 4.79 -8.44 -6.46
N PRO A 97 4.04 -7.91 -5.46
CA PRO A 97 3.34 -8.74 -4.48
C PRO A 97 2.46 -9.82 -5.12
N ASP A 98 1.81 -9.51 -6.25
CA ASP A 98 1.01 -10.47 -7.01
C ASP A 98 1.83 -11.61 -7.64
N GLN A 99 3.05 -11.29 -8.10
CA GLN A 99 3.96 -12.30 -8.64
C GLN A 99 4.49 -13.20 -7.51
N LEU A 100 4.82 -12.63 -6.36
CA LEU A 100 5.23 -13.39 -5.17
C LEU A 100 4.10 -14.30 -4.69
N SER A 101 2.87 -13.80 -4.63
CA SER A 101 1.70 -14.59 -4.26
C SER A 101 1.51 -15.81 -5.16
N LYS A 102 1.73 -15.67 -6.47
CA LYS A 102 1.63 -16.79 -7.42
C LYS A 102 2.78 -17.78 -7.28
N GLU A 103 4.02 -17.30 -7.14
CA GLU A 103 5.20 -18.17 -7.02
C GLU A 103 5.19 -19.01 -5.75
N TYR A 104 4.79 -18.42 -4.63
CA TYR A 104 4.69 -19.13 -3.36
C TYR A 104 3.32 -19.80 -3.15
N GLN A 105 2.47 -19.86 -4.18
CA GLN A 105 1.15 -20.48 -4.14
C GLN A 105 0.29 -20.00 -2.96
N LEU A 106 0.44 -18.73 -2.57
CA LEU A 106 -0.30 -18.17 -1.42
C LEU A 106 -1.80 -18.23 -1.66
N ALA A 107 -2.24 -17.97 -2.89
CA ALA A 107 -3.64 -17.95 -3.25
C ALA A 107 -4.33 -19.32 -3.06
N ASP A 108 -3.59 -20.42 -3.22
CA ASP A 108 -4.12 -21.76 -3.07
C ASP A 108 -4.16 -22.23 -1.60
N ASN A 109 -3.43 -21.55 -0.71
CA ASN A 109 -3.26 -21.91 0.71
C ASN A 109 -3.76 -20.83 1.69
N LEU A 110 -4.46 -19.80 1.20
CA LEU A 110 -5.01 -18.74 2.02
C LEU A 110 -6.53 -18.80 2.00
N PHE A 111 -7.15 -18.94 3.17
CA PHE A 111 -8.58 -19.12 3.36
C PHE A 111 -9.19 -17.99 4.18
N ARG A 112 -10.45 -17.63 3.85
CA ARG A 112 -11.25 -16.69 4.64
C ARG A 112 -12.25 -17.45 5.51
N ILE A 113 -12.15 -17.22 6.81
CA ILE A 113 -12.97 -17.91 7.81
C ILE A 113 -13.68 -16.87 8.66
N GLU A 114 -14.96 -17.02 8.82
CA GLU A 114 -15.78 -16.17 9.70
C GLU A 114 -15.95 -16.83 11.06
N VAL A 115 -15.77 -16.05 12.13
CA VAL A 115 -16.02 -16.50 13.51
C VAL A 115 -17.51 -16.52 13.76
N SER A 116 -18.08 -17.73 13.74
CA SER A 116 -19.52 -17.93 14.01
C SER A 116 -19.86 -17.58 15.45
N LYS A 117 -21.08 -17.07 15.70
CA LYS A 117 -21.55 -16.68 17.05
C LYS A 117 -21.54 -17.82 18.07
N ASN A 118 -21.56 -19.07 17.63
CA ASN A 118 -21.55 -20.27 18.47
C ASN A 118 -20.18 -20.91 18.60
N SER A 119 -19.11 -20.20 18.19
CA SER A 119 -17.75 -20.71 18.24
C SER A 119 -17.17 -20.60 19.66
N ASP A 120 -16.40 -21.60 20.06
CA ASP A 120 -15.70 -21.66 21.35
C ASP A 120 -14.43 -20.79 21.40
N VAL A 121 -14.01 -20.19 20.27
CA VAL A 121 -12.86 -19.27 20.20
C VAL A 121 -13.20 -17.84 20.58
N ILE A 122 -14.50 -17.52 20.75
CA ILE A 122 -14.94 -16.17 21.10
C ILE A 122 -14.41 -15.77 22.47
N ASN A 123 -13.92 -14.51 22.56
CA ASN A 123 -13.31 -13.91 23.75
C ASN A 123 -12.03 -14.60 24.23
N LYS A 124 -11.44 -15.52 23.45
CA LYS A 124 -10.13 -16.11 23.74
C LYS A 124 -9.03 -15.35 23.02
N LYS A 125 -7.84 -15.29 23.61
CA LYS A 125 -6.64 -14.79 22.95
C LYS A 125 -6.09 -15.84 21.99
N LEU A 126 -5.48 -15.39 20.91
CA LEU A 126 -4.85 -16.30 19.94
C LEU A 126 -3.73 -17.13 20.56
N SER A 127 -3.00 -16.58 21.55
CA SER A 127 -2.00 -17.33 22.31
C SER A 127 -2.55 -18.51 23.07
N GLU A 128 -3.81 -18.44 23.55
CA GLU A 128 -4.46 -19.51 24.31
C GLU A 128 -4.90 -20.68 23.43
N LEU A 129 -5.15 -20.41 22.14
CA LEU A 129 -5.66 -21.41 21.21
C LEU A 129 -4.55 -22.31 20.62
N ASN A 130 -3.28 -21.94 20.77
CA ASN A 130 -2.12 -22.66 20.25
C ASN A 130 -2.30 -23.18 18.81
N ILE A 131 -2.92 -22.34 17.97
CA ILE A 131 -3.41 -22.71 16.63
C ILE A 131 -2.28 -23.24 15.74
N THR A 132 -1.13 -22.58 15.80
CA THR A 132 0.02 -22.96 14.96
C THR A 132 0.63 -24.31 15.40
N GLU A 133 0.53 -24.67 16.67
CA GLU A 133 1.05 -25.94 17.18
C GLU A 133 0.08 -27.09 16.92
N ASN A 134 -1.22 -26.85 17.11
CA ASN A 134 -2.24 -27.89 17.02
C ASN A 134 -2.69 -28.18 15.59
N TYR A 135 -2.70 -27.16 14.73
CA TYR A 135 -3.26 -27.25 13.36
C TYR A 135 -2.25 -26.90 12.27
N HIS A 136 -1.01 -26.53 12.57
CA HIS A 136 0.03 -26.13 11.60
C HIS A 136 -0.40 -25.02 10.64
N ILE A 137 -1.36 -24.18 11.04
CA ILE A 137 -1.87 -23.04 10.29
C ILE A 137 -1.45 -21.72 10.93
N SER A 138 -1.46 -20.65 10.14
CA SER A 138 -1.13 -19.30 10.60
C SER A 138 -2.26 -18.34 10.29
N ILE A 139 -2.74 -17.58 11.30
CA ILE A 139 -3.68 -16.48 11.07
C ILE A 139 -2.85 -15.24 10.73
N LEU A 140 -3.06 -14.69 9.54
CA LEU A 140 -2.30 -13.54 9.04
C LEU A 140 -2.94 -12.22 9.43
N VAL A 141 -4.28 -12.15 9.32
CA VAL A 141 -5.06 -10.92 9.52
C VAL A 141 -6.39 -11.26 10.16
N VAL A 142 -6.82 -10.41 11.07
CA VAL A 142 -8.19 -10.38 11.59
C VAL A 142 -8.83 -9.08 11.14
N ARG A 143 -9.93 -9.18 10.36
CA ARG A 143 -10.75 -8.04 9.95
C ARG A 143 -12.01 -7.99 10.77
N ARG A 144 -12.25 -6.86 11.42
CA ARG A 144 -13.42 -6.62 12.24
C ARG A 144 -14.43 -5.73 11.53
N LYS A 145 -15.73 -6.08 11.61
CA LYS A 145 -16.80 -5.18 11.17
C LYS A 145 -16.85 -3.99 12.14
N ASP A 146 -16.62 -2.79 11.66
CA ASP A 146 -16.91 -1.58 12.44
C ASP A 146 -18.43 -1.43 12.61
N THR A 147 -18.91 -1.60 13.84
CA THR A 147 -20.32 -1.39 14.21
C THR A 147 -20.61 0.08 14.58
N GLN A 148 -19.72 1.01 14.27
CA GLN A 148 -20.03 2.43 14.46
C GLN A 148 -20.94 2.94 13.34
N GLU A 149 -22.24 2.75 13.51
CA GLU A 149 -23.29 3.50 12.83
C GLU A 149 -23.25 4.97 13.28
N GLY A 150 -22.29 5.75 12.75
CA GLY A 150 -22.28 7.22 12.80
C GLY A 150 -23.26 7.73 11.74
N LYS A 151 -24.44 8.17 12.18
CA LYS A 151 -25.43 8.91 11.38
C LYS A 151 -24.75 10.05 10.64
N PHE A 152 -24.97 10.15 9.35
CA PHE A 152 -24.88 11.25 8.39
C PHE A 152 -23.94 11.15 7.17
N PHE A 153 -22.98 10.26 7.09
CA PHE A 153 -22.35 9.95 5.80
C PHE A 153 -22.08 8.44 5.73
N LYS A 154 -22.77 7.72 4.85
CA LYS A 154 -22.43 6.32 4.51
C LYS A 154 -21.03 6.34 3.90
N PRO A 155 -20.01 5.75 4.52
CA PRO A 155 -18.76 5.52 3.83
C PRO A 155 -19.03 4.47 2.74
N VAL A 156 -18.77 4.83 1.50
CA VAL A 156 -18.96 4.00 0.31
C VAL A 156 -18.00 2.80 0.29
N ILE A 157 -17.09 2.72 1.25
CA ILE A 157 -16.16 1.60 1.41
C ILE A 157 -16.21 1.17 2.87
N ASN A 158 -16.70 -0.05 3.13
CA ASN A 158 -16.51 -0.75 4.39
C ASN A 158 -15.00 -0.88 4.65
N GLN A 159 -14.37 0.10 5.30
CA GLN A 159 -13.05 -0.07 5.90
C GLN A 159 -13.22 -1.00 7.10
N ARG A 160 -13.13 -2.30 6.86
CA ARG A 160 -12.87 -3.25 7.92
C ARG A 160 -11.45 -2.96 8.40
N ASN A 161 -11.29 -2.54 9.65
CA ASN A 161 -9.98 -2.34 10.24
C ASN A 161 -9.22 -3.67 10.22
N SER A 162 -8.30 -3.83 9.29
CA SER A 162 -7.39 -4.97 9.25
C SER A 162 -6.28 -4.71 10.27
N ARG A 163 -6.22 -5.56 11.30
CA ARG A 163 -5.10 -5.56 12.26
C ARG A 163 -4.23 -6.77 12.01
N LEU A 164 -2.93 -6.54 11.93
CA LEU A 164 -1.96 -7.62 12.04
C LEU A 164 -2.17 -8.36 13.37
N VAL A 165 -2.15 -9.66 13.28
CA VAL A 165 -2.47 -10.54 14.39
C VAL A 165 -1.33 -10.56 15.39
N SER A 166 -1.61 -10.17 16.63
CA SER A 166 -0.74 -10.32 17.80
C SER A 166 -1.17 -11.55 18.61
N ALA A 167 -0.27 -12.09 19.43
CA ALA A 167 -0.56 -13.15 20.37
C ALA A 167 -1.72 -12.79 21.33
N ASP A 168 -1.87 -11.50 21.67
CA ASP A 168 -2.91 -10.96 22.54
C ASP A 168 -4.20 -10.58 21.81
N THR A 169 -4.31 -10.84 20.50
CA THR A 169 -5.53 -10.55 19.75
C THR A 169 -6.68 -11.43 20.25
N ILE A 170 -7.76 -10.80 20.71
CA ILE A 170 -8.98 -11.46 21.15
C ILE A 170 -9.91 -11.58 19.95
N LEU A 171 -10.45 -12.78 19.71
CA LEU A 171 -11.41 -13.04 18.65
C LEU A 171 -12.82 -12.68 19.10
N LEU A 172 -13.58 -11.99 18.24
CA LEU A 172 -14.96 -11.60 18.45
C LEU A 172 -15.89 -12.27 17.44
N PRO A 173 -17.20 -12.36 17.75
CA PRO A 173 -18.18 -12.82 16.76
C PRO A 173 -18.13 -11.97 15.49
N ASP A 174 -18.36 -12.57 14.34
CA ASP A 174 -18.37 -11.96 13.02
C ASP A 174 -16.99 -11.41 12.58
N ASP A 175 -15.89 -11.70 13.32
CA ASP A 175 -14.53 -11.43 12.86
C ASP A 175 -14.21 -12.29 11.64
N LEU A 176 -13.53 -11.70 10.64
CA LEU A 176 -13.07 -12.39 9.45
C LEU A 176 -11.57 -12.68 9.58
N LEU A 177 -11.23 -13.96 9.62
CA LEU A 177 -9.88 -14.45 9.74
C LEU A 177 -9.32 -14.79 8.35
N TYR A 178 -8.11 -14.33 8.05
CA TYR A 178 -7.33 -14.79 6.91
C TYR A 178 -6.32 -15.82 7.41
N VAL A 179 -6.54 -17.06 7.04
CA VAL A 179 -5.78 -18.21 7.55
C VAL A 179 -4.95 -18.81 6.42
N PHE A 180 -3.66 -18.96 6.65
CA PHE A 180 -2.71 -19.58 5.75
C PHE A 180 -2.36 -20.98 6.26
N GLY A 181 -2.46 -21.98 5.38
CA GLY A 181 -2.14 -23.37 5.72
C GLY A 181 -2.67 -24.37 4.70
N ASN A 182 -2.42 -25.64 4.95
CA ASN A 182 -2.98 -26.73 4.15
C ASN A 182 -4.49 -26.81 4.34
N PHE A 183 -5.23 -27.09 3.26
CA PHE A 183 -6.70 -27.17 3.30
C PHE A 183 -7.24 -28.14 4.35
N GLU A 184 -6.65 -29.33 4.48
CA GLU A 184 -7.11 -30.34 5.45
C GLU A 184 -6.94 -29.87 6.90
N GLU A 185 -5.83 -29.20 7.20
CA GLU A 185 -5.56 -28.63 8.53
C GLU A 185 -6.51 -27.44 8.83
N VAL A 186 -6.74 -26.58 7.84
CA VAL A 186 -7.69 -25.47 7.94
C VAL A 186 -9.13 -26.00 8.13
N LYS A 187 -9.52 -27.05 7.39
CA LYS A 187 -10.84 -27.69 7.52
C LYS A 187 -11.03 -28.28 8.92
N LYS A 188 -9.99 -28.93 9.46
CA LYS A 188 -10.01 -29.45 10.82
C LYS A 188 -10.23 -28.33 11.84
N PHE A 189 -9.45 -27.24 11.73
CA PHE A 189 -9.61 -26.07 12.60
C PHE A 189 -11.03 -25.47 12.54
N VAL A 190 -11.58 -25.33 11.34
CA VAL A 190 -12.95 -24.81 11.12
C VAL A 190 -13.99 -25.71 11.77
N THR A 191 -13.84 -27.03 11.64
CA THR A 191 -14.81 -28.01 12.18
C THR A 191 -14.74 -28.08 13.70
N ASP A 192 -13.53 -28.18 14.26
CA ASP A 192 -13.32 -28.32 15.70
C ASP A 192 -13.84 -27.11 16.49
N HIS A 193 -13.67 -25.90 15.92
CA HIS A 193 -14.07 -24.64 16.56
C HIS A 193 -15.38 -24.05 16.05
N LYS A 194 -16.18 -24.80 15.27
CA LYS A 194 -17.47 -24.36 14.73
C LYS A 194 -17.42 -23.03 13.99
N LEU A 195 -16.36 -22.84 13.20
CA LEU A 195 -16.18 -21.69 12.34
C LEU A 195 -16.87 -21.93 10.99
N SER A 196 -16.92 -20.93 10.11
CA SER A 196 -17.48 -21.07 8.77
C SER A 196 -16.54 -20.53 7.70
N PHE A 197 -16.41 -21.27 6.59
CA PHE A 197 -15.74 -20.71 5.42
C PHE A 197 -16.60 -19.61 4.80
N LEU A 198 -16.01 -18.47 4.50
CA LEU A 198 -16.71 -17.38 3.82
C LEU A 198 -16.84 -17.67 2.30
N ASP A 199 -15.88 -18.39 1.74
CA ASP A 199 -15.84 -18.70 0.32
C ASP A 199 -16.75 -19.90 0.02
N LYS A 200 -17.85 -19.66 -0.69
CA LYS A 200 -18.84 -20.68 -1.07
C LYS A 200 -18.28 -21.74 -2.02
N SER A 201 -17.15 -21.46 -2.69
CA SER A 201 -16.47 -22.40 -3.60
C SER A 201 -15.59 -23.42 -2.87
N VAL A 202 -15.37 -23.26 -1.56
CA VAL A 202 -14.70 -24.24 -0.72
C VAL A 202 -15.72 -25.31 -0.33
N SER A 203 -16.21 -26.04 -1.33
CA SER A 203 -17.02 -27.26 -1.14
C SER A 203 -16.11 -28.48 -1.26
N GLU A 204 -16.61 -29.65 -0.86
CA GLU A 204 -15.86 -30.93 -0.88
C GLU A 204 -15.20 -31.26 -2.25
N THR A 205 -15.63 -30.60 -3.32
CA THR A 205 -15.19 -30.81 -4.69
C THR A 205 -14.21 -29.77 -5.23
N SER A 206 -14.10 -28.60 -4.62
CA SER A 206 -13.22 -27.52 -5.10
C SER A 206 -12.31 -27.01 -3.99
N ARG A 207 -11.04 -27.40 -4.06
CA ARG A 207 -9.99 -27.04 -3.07
C ARG A 207 -9.43 -25.63 -3.23
N ARG A 208 -9.90 -24.83 -4.20
CA ARG A 208 -9.33 -23.51 -4.49
C ARG A 208 -10.22 -22.40 -3.95
N PRO A 209 -9.66 -21.51 -3.11
CA PRO A 209 -10.37 -20.31 -2.67
C PRO A 209 -10.67 -19.38 -3.85
N ASP A 210 -11.91 -18.92 -3.96
CA ASP A 210 -12.38 -18.09 -5.08
C ASP A 210 -11.86 -16.64 -5.00
N PHE A 211 -11.31 -16.25 -3.86
CA PHE A 211 -10.96 -14.87 -3.58
C PHE A 211 -9.52 -14.49 -4.02
N SER A 212 -8.79 -15.38 -4.65
CA SER A 212 -7.40 -15.12 -5.12
C SER A 212 -7.29 -13.88 -6.03
N ARG A 213 -8.41 -13.40 -6.57
CA ARG A 213 -8.52 -12.18 -7.39
C ARG A 213 -8.73 -10.90 -6.57
N ASP A 214 -9.14 -11.01 -5.30
CA ASP A 214 -9.54 -9.87 -4.45
C ASP A 214 -8.56 -9.57 -3.31
N ILE A 215 -7.39 -10.22 -3.29
CA ILE A 215 -6.35 -9.90 -2.30
C ILE A 215 -5.77 -8.53 -2.68
N LYS A 216 -6.26 -7.50 -1.99
CA LYS A 216 -5.62 -6.19 -2.04
C LYS A 216 -4.40 -6.21 -1.13
N PHE A 217 -3.23 -6.40 -1.70
CA PHE A 217 -1.95 -6.30 -1.00
C PHE A 217 -1.58 -4.86 -0.59
N ASP A 218 -2.49 -3.91 -0.81
CA ASP A 218 -2.30 -2.51 -0.42
C ASP A 218 -2.23 -2.34 1.11
N GLU A 219 -2.96 -3.20 1.85
CA GLU A 219 -3.02 -3.15 3.32
C GLU A 219 -2.06 -4.15 3.98
N ILE A 220 -1.73 -5.24 3.28
CA ILE A 220 -0.88 -6.32 3.77
C ILE A 220 0.34 -6.39 2.86
N GLY A 221 1.47 -5.86 3.33
CA GLY A 221 2.71 -5.94 2.61
C GLY A 221 3.21 -7.38 2.53
N ILE A 222 3.64 -7.77 1.33
CA ILE A 222 4.36 -9.03 1.09
C ILE A 222 5.63 -8.70 0.33
N ALA A 223 6.77 -9.14 0.86
CA ALA A 223 8.07 -8.91 0.25
C ALA A 223 8.96 -10.16 0.36
N GLU A 224 9.93 -10.23 -0.52
CA GLU A 224 11.00 -11.23 -0.46
C GLU A 224 12.21 -10.61 0.25
N VAL A 225 12.79 -11.30 1.21
CA VAL A 225 13.92 -10.85 2.02
C VAL A 225 15.05 -11.85 1.91
N VAL A 226 16.19 -11.43 1.38
CA VAL A 226 17.35 -12.31 1.20
C VAL A 226 18.27 -12.25 2.42
N VAL A 227 18.63 -13.41 2.96
CA VAL A 227 19.53 -13.56 4.10
C VAL A 227 20.98 -13.42 3.63
N MET A 228 21.70 -12.47 4.23
CA MET A 228 23.11 -12.24 3.93
C MET A 228 23.99 -13.38 4.44
N SER A 229 25.14 -13.60 3.78
CA SER A 229 26.06 -14.70 4.14
C SER A 229 26.68 -14.55 5.54
N ASN A 230 26.83 -13.33 6.00
CA ASN A 230 27.37 -12.99 7.34
C ASN A 230 26.27 -12.74 8.37
N SER A 231 25.03 -13.09 8.08
CA SER A 231 23.88 -12.84 8.94
C SER A 231 23.93 -13.69 10.21
N LYS A 232 23.57 -13.08 11.33
CA LYS A 232 23.39 -13.77 12.62
C LYS A 232 22.18 -14.71 12.64
N LEU A 233 21.35 -14.66 11.61
CA LEU A 233 20.17 -15.51 11.44
C LEU A 233 20.53 -16.87 10.86
N VAL A 234 21.70 -17.00 10.21
CA VAL A 234 22.15 -18.28 9.63
C VAL A 234 22.26 -19.35 10.71
N ASN A 235 21.71 -20.55 10.42
CA ASN A 235 21.59 -21.70 11.31
C ASN A 235 20.62 -21.55 12.49
N LYS A 236 19.91 -20.42 12.64
CA LYS A 236 18.78 -20.31 13.57
C LYS A 236 17.51 -20.85 12.97
N MET A 237 16.61 -21.38 13.79
CA MET A 237 15.25 -21.69 13.36
C MET A 237 14.44 -20.41 13.12
N VAL A 238 13.50 -20.46 12.20
CA VAL A 238 12.64 -19.29 11.92
C VAL A 238 11.94 -18.77 13.17
N LYS A 239 11.46 -19.65 14.07
CA LYS A 239 10.86 -19.28 15.35
C LYS A 239 11.80 -18.51 16.29
N GLU A 240 13.12 -18.71 16.15
CA GLU A 240 14.16 -18.07 16.94
C GLU A 240 14.72 -16.81 16.28
N SER A 241 14.31 -16.51 15.05
CA SER A 241 14.82 -15.38 14.26
C SER A 241 14.45 -14.00 14.83
N GLY A 242 13.35 -13.93 15.60
CA GLY A 242 12.85 -12.69 16.16
C GLY A 242 12.14 -11.76 15.18
N PHE A 243 11.88 -12.18 13.92
CA PHE A 243 11.21 -11.32 12.94
C PHE A 243 9.88 -10.79 13.44
N ARG A 244 9.05 -11.64 14.05
CA ARG A 244 7.74 -11.24 14.56
C ARG A 244 7.87 -10.31 15.77
N THR A 245 8.79 -10.59 16.67
CA THR A 245 8.95 -9.84 17.93
C THR A 245 9.60 -8.48 17.71
N ASN A 246 10.63 -8.43 16.85
CA ASN A 246 11.44 -7.23 16.67
C ASN A 246 10.91 -6.31 15.59
N TYR A 247 10.32 -6.88 14.52
CA TYR A 247 9.93 -6.13 13.32
C TYR A 247 8.44 -6.22 13.00
N ASN A 248 7.66 -6.96 13.80
CA ASN A 248 6.23 -7.18 13.54
C ASN A 248 5.95 -7.78 12.14
N VAL A 249 6.86 -8.65 11.67
CA VAL A 249 6.83 -9.27 10.34
C VAL A 249 6.80 -10.78 10.50
N ASN A 250 5.89 -11.44 9.78
CA ASN A 250 5.77 -12.91 9.76
C ASN A 250 6.54 -13.49 8.56
N ILE A 251 7.21 -14.63 8.76
CA ILE A 251 7.81 -15.40 7.67
C ILE A 251 6.77 -16.44 7.23
N LEU A 252 6.32 -16.34 5.98
CA LEU A 252 5.32 -17.23 5.38
C LEU A 252 5.95 -18.39 4.60
N GLY A 253 7.17 -18.22 4.12
CA GLY A 253 7.84 -19.23 3.31
C GLY A 253 9.33 -18.95 3.17
N ILE A 254 10.06 -19.96 2.77
CA ILE A 254 11.49 -19.90 2.45
C ILE A 254 11.68 -20.42 1.03
N LYS A 255 12.36 -19.64 0.21
CA LYS A 255 12.84 -20.09 -1.09
C LYS A 255 14.32 -20.41 -0.97
N ARG A 256 14.66 -21.67 -1.18
CA ARG A 256 16.03 -22.17 -1.14
C ARG A 256 16.37 -22.73 -2.51
N SER A 257 17.27 -22.08 -3.22
CA SER A 257 17.61 -22.41 -4.61
C SER A 257 16.38 -22.38 -5.54
N ARG A 258 15.74 -23.51 -5.79
CA ARG A 258 14.53 -23.64 -6.64
C ARG A 258 13.32 -24.20 -5.91
N GLU A 259 13.47 -24.51 -4.63
CA GLU A 259 12.41 -25.09 -3.81
C GLU A 259 11.73 -24.01 -2.96
N TYR A 260 10.42 -24.14 -2.79
CA TYR A 260 9.60 -23.27 -1.96
C TYR A 260 9.09 -24.07 -0.75
N LEU A 261 9.61 -23.75 0.43
CA LEU A 261 9.18 -24.30 1.70
C LEU A 261 8.10 -23.39 2.29
N ILE A 262 6.85 -23.83 2.24
CA ILE A 262 5.69 -23.05 2.71
C ILE A 262 4.97 -23.69 3.90
N TYR A 263 5.30 -24.94 4.23
CA TYR A 263 4.74 -25.68 5.36
C TYR A 263 5.79 -25.84 6.47
N ASN A 264 5.34 -25.79 7.72
CA ASN A 264 6.19 -25.96 8.91
C ASN A 264 7.43 -25.03 8.95
N VAL A 265 7.32 -23.88 8.32
CA VAL A 265 8.44 -22.92 8.15
C VAL A 265 9.06 -22.50 9.49
N LYS A 266 8.28 -22.49 10.57
CA LYS A 266 8.75 -22.11 11.92
C LYS A 266 9.90 -22.97 12.43
N ASP A 267 9.93 -24.25 12.06
CA ASP A 267 10.91 -25.23 12.53
C ASP A 267 12.08 -25.43 11.53
N GLU A 268 12.04 -24.73 10.40
CA GLU A 268 13.12 -24.72 9.42
C GLU A 268 14.29 -23.84 9.87
N LYS A 269 15.50 -24.30 9.56
CA LYS A 269 16.72 -23.51 9.76
C LYS A 269 16.94 -22.58 8.59
N ILE A 270 17.28 -21.35 8.90
CA ILE A 270 17.62 -20.32 7.91
C ILE A 270 19.05 -20.55 7.44
N HIS A 271 19.26 -20.57 6.12
CA HIS A 271 20.57 -20.69 5.50
C HIS A 271 20.99 -19.39 4.81
N SER A 272 22.28 -19.23 4.62
CA SER A 272 22.81 -18.12 3.82
C SER A 272 22.30 -18.18 2.39
N GLY A 273 21.80 -17.03 1.89
CA GLY A 273 21.23 -16.93 0.56
C GLY A 273 19.79 -17.42 0.42
N ASP A 274 19.16 -17.88 1.52
CA ASP A 274 17.72 -18.12 1.54
C ASP A 274 16.96 -16.81 1.27
N ALA A 275 15.90 -16.89 0.46
CA ALA A 275 14.95 -15.81 0.31
C ALA A 275 13.70 -16.12 1.14
N LEU A 276 13.46 -15.30 2.16
CA LEU A 276 12.32 -15.43 3.06
C LEU A 276 11.15 -14.63 2.50
N LEU A 277 9.99 -15.25 2.34
CA LEU A 277 8.75 -14.55 2.06
C LEU A 277 8.20 -14.00 3.36
N VAL A 278 8.16 -12.67 3.48
CA VAL A 278 7.71 -12.00 4.68
C VAL A 278 6.39 -11.26 4.46
N GLN A 279 5.58 -11.21 5.51
CA GLN A 279 4.30 -10.52 5.55
C GLN A 279 4.29 -9.58 6.76
N GLY A 280 3.90 -8.32 6.51
CA GLY A 280 3.80 -7.29 7.53
C GLY A 280 3.14 -6.04 6.97
N THR A 281 3.07 -4.95 7.76
CA THR A 281 2.75 -3.65 7.16
C THR A 281 3.92 -3.19 6.29
N TRP A 282 3.65 -2.38 5.28
CA TRP A 282 4.73 -1.82 4.45
C TRP A 282 5.73 -1.00 5.28
N GLN A 283 5.27 -0.34 6.34
CA GLN A 283 6.12 0.39 7.27
C GLN A 283 7.06 -0.54 8.05
N ASP A 284 6.57 -1.70 8.49
CA ASP A 284 7.37 -2.69 9.22
C ASP A 284 8.41 -3.34 8.30
N ILE A 285 8.03 -3.62 7.04
CA ILE A 285 8.94 -4.13 6.01
C ILE A 285 10.02 -3.09 5.66
N GLU A 286 9.66 -1.81 5.60
CA GLU A 286 10.62 -0.72 5.38
C GLU A 286 11.59 -0.57 6.56
N ARG A 287 11.11 -0.70 7.80
CA ARG A 287 11.97 -0.73 9.01
C ARG A 287 12.95 -1.90 8.97
N LEU A 288 12.50 -3.07 8.53
CA LEU A 288 13.36 -4.23 8.35
C LEU A 288 14.48 -3.93 7.35
N ASN A 289 14.18 -3.28 6.24
CA ASN A 289 15.16 -2.90 5.23
C ASN A 289 16.21 -1.90 5.72
N ASN A 290 15.82 -0.98 6.60
CA ASN A 290 16.68 0.12 7.04
C ASN A 290 17.51 -0.22 8.28
N ASN A 291 17.00 -1.07 9.15
CA ASN A 291 17.57 -1.29 10.49
C ASN A 291 18.27 -2.64 10.63
N GLU A 292 18.07 -3.59 9.72
CA GLU A 292 18.62 -4.94 9.84
C GLU A 292 19.75 -5.17 8.84
N PRO A 293 21.02 -5.21 9.26
CA PRO A 293 22.15 -5.45 8.36
C PRO A 293 22.24 -6.91 7.90
N ASP A 294 21.52 -7.82 8.55
CA ASP A 294 21.57 -9.25 8.31
C ASP A 294 20.73 -9.70 7.11
N VAL A 295 19.86 -8.84 6.59
CA VAL A 295 18.94 -9.15 5.51
C VAL A 295 18.81 -7.98 4.52
N VAL A 296 18.40 -8.31 3.29
CA VAL A 296 18.12 -7.32 2.24
C VAL A 296 16.71 -7.55 1.71
N VAL A 297 15.85 -6.54 1.83
CA VAL A 297 14.50 -6.59 1.24
C VAL A 297 14.61 -6.46 -0.28
N VAL A 298 14.10 -7.44 -1.00
CA VAL A 298 14.04 -7.43 -2.45
C VAL A 298 12.78 -6.70 -2.87
N GLY A 299 12.93 -5.54 -3.50
CA GLY A 299 11.80 -4.74 -3.92
C GLY A 299 11.95 -3.27 -3.56
N GLN A 300 10.84 -2.57 -3.64
CA GLN A 300 10.75 -1.17 -3.26
C GLN A 300 9.59 -0.98 -2.28
N PRO A 301 9.75 -1.43 -1.03
CA PRO A 301 8.68 -1.35 -0.02
C PRO A 301 8.20 0.08 0.22
N SER A 302 9.07 1.08 0.09
CA SER A 302 8.73 2.50 0.19
C SER A 302 7.77 2.97 -0.92
N ILE A 303 7.85 2.40 -2.11
CA ILE A 303 6.90 2.71 -3.19
C ILE A 303 5.55 2.07 -2.92
N GLU A 304 5.52 0.83 -2.45
CA GLU A 304 4.29 0.15 -2.07
C GLU A 304 3.63 0.83 -0.85
N ALA A 305 4.42 1.22 0.16
CA ALA A 305 3.95 2.00 1.31
C ALA A 305 3.38 3.38 0.94
N SER A 306 3.84 3.96 -0.17
CA SER A 306 3.36 5.25 -0.66
C SER A 306 2.08 5.18 -1.49
N LYS A 307 1.57 3.98 -1.80
CA LYS A 307 0.24 3.78 -2.37
C LYS A 307 -0.79 4.09 -1.30
N VAL A 308 -1.14 5.37 -1.20
CA VAL A 308 -2.13 5.84 -0.22
C VAL A 308 -3.52 5.40 -0.69
N PRO A 309 -4.25 4.60 0.09
CA PRO A 309 -5.65 4.35 -0.22
C PRO A 309 -6.40 5.68 -0.20
N LEU A 310 -7.25 5.91 -1.19
CA LEU A 310 -8.13 7.10 -1.24
C LEU A 310 -8.95 7.12 0.05
N THR A 311 -8.59 8.00 0.97
CA THR A 311 -9.27 8.14 2.25
C THR A 311 -10.70 8.64 2.00
N SER A 312 -11.66 8.19 2.79
CA SER A 312 -13.07 8.64 2.73
C SER A 312 -13.23 10.17 2.82
N ARG A 313 -12.19 10.88 3.28
CA ARG A 313 -12.12 12.33 3.37
C ARG A 313 -11.63 13.03 2.09
N ALA A 314 -11.16 12.29 1.10
CA ALA A 314 -10.68 12.87 -0.16
C ALA A 314 -11.70 13.78 -0.88
N PRO A 315 -13.02 13.46 -0.94
CA PRO A 315 -14.00 14.33 -1.57
C PRO A 315 -14.18 15.65 -0.79
N ILE A 316 -14.06 15.63 0.54
CA ILE A 316 -14.14 16.84 1.38
C ILE A 316 -12.95 17.75 1.08
N ALA A 317 -11.75 17.19 1.02
CA ALA A 317 -10.55 17.93 0.65
C ALA A 317 -10.66 18.54 -0.76
N ALA A 318 -11.21 17.81 -1.72
CA ALA A 318 -11.45 18.33 -3.07
C ALA A 318 -12.45 19.50 -3.08
N ILE A 319 -13.53 19.43 -2.29
CA ILE A 319 -14.51 20.51 -2.16
C ILE A 319 -13.85 21.75 -1.56
N ILE A 320 -13.05 21.61 -0.48
CA ILE A 320 -12.33 22.72 0.15
C ILE A 320 -11.38 23.38 -0.87
N MET A 321 -10.64 22.58 -1.65
CA MET A 321 -9.75 23.12 -2.68
C MET A 321 -10.51 23.87 -3.78
N ILE A 322 -11.63 23.34 -4.26
CA ILE A 322 -12.46 24.02 -5.26
C ILE A 322 -13.01 25.32 -4.69
N ALA A 323 -13.54 25.31 -3.47
CA ALA A 323 -14.06 26.51 -2.80
C ALA A 323 -12.96 27.57 -2.62
N MET A 324 -11.75 27.18 -2.26
CA MET A 324 -10.59 28.08 -2.18
C MET A 324 -10.31 28.75 -3.54
N VAL A 325 -10.24 27.96 -4.62
CA VAL A 325 -9.99 28.52 -5.96
C VAL A 325 -11.10 29.47 -6.39
N VAL A 326 -12.36 29.10 -6.15
CA VAL A 326 -13.52 29.96 -6.46
C VAL A 326 -13.45 31.27 -5.69
N ALA A 327 -13.14 31.24 -4.37
CA ALA A 327 -13.01 32.43 -3.57
C ALA A 327 -11.89 33.37 -4.06
N MET A 328 -10.78 32.81 -4.55
CA MET A 328 -9.69 33.57 -5.16
C MET A 328 -10.09 34.20 -6.50
N VAL A 329 -10.81 33.45 -7.35
CA VAL A 329 -11.25 33.94 -8.69
C VAL A 329 -12.23 35.08 -8.56
N ILE A 330 -13.19 34.98 -7.62
CA ILE A 330 -14.21 36.02 -7.39
C ILE A 330 -13.62 37.21 -6.57
N ASN A 331 -12.40 37.04 -6.07
CA ASN A 331 -11.68 38.06 -5.28
C ASN A 331 -12.42 38.52 -4.00
N ILE A 332 -13.14 37.57 -3.34
CA ILE A 332 -13.88 37.82 -2.09
C ILE A 332 -12.93 38.06 -0.93
N VAL A 333 -11.82 37.35 -0.90
CA VAL A 333 -10.76 37.44 0.12
C VAL A 333 -9.38 37.51 -0.52
N PRO A 334 -8.43 38.18 0.11
CA PRO A 334 -7.04 38.13 -0.34
C PRO A 334 -6.54 36.71 -0.47
N PRO A 335 -5.77 36.39 -1.51
CA PRO A 335 -5.33 35.02 -1.81
C PRO A 335 -4.63 34.31 -0.67
N VAL A 336 -3.82 35.04 0.09
CA VAL A 336 -3.09 34.48 1.24
C VAL A 336 -4.07 34.00 2.32
N ILE A 337 -5.13 34.78 2.59
CA ILE A 337 -6.16 34.44 3.58
C ILE A 337 -6.95 33.22 3.10
N ALA A 338 -7.32 33.16 1.80
CA ALA A 338 -8.02 32.00 1.23
C ALA A 338 -7.22 30.70 1.39
N VAL A 339 -5.91 30.72 1.13
CA VAL A 339 -5.04 29.57 1.31
C VAL A 339 -4.92 29.18 2.79
N MET A 340 -4.76 30.14 3.70
CA MET A 340 -4.68 29.86 5.13
C MET A 340 -5.97 29.24 5.67
N LEU A 341 -7.13 29.77 5.26
CA LEU A 341 -8.44 29.22 5.65
C LEU A 341 -8.64 27.80 5.10
N ALA A 342 -8.26 27.55 3.86
CA ALA A 342 -8.34 26.21 3.28
C ALA A 342 -7.43 25.22 4.00
N ALA A 343 -6.20 25.63 4.35
CA ALA A 343 -5.27 24.79 5.10
C ALA A 343 -5.76 24.46 6.52
N LEU A 344 -6.45 25.40 7.18
CA LEU A 344 -7.05 25.17 8.50
C LEU A 344 -8.30 24.26 8.44
N ALA A 345 -9.04 24.30 7.32
CA ALA A 345 -10.24 23.49 7.12
C ALA A 345 -9.94 22.05 6.67
N MET A 346 -8.74 21.78 6.17
CA MET A 346 -8.29 20.49 5.63
C MET A 346 -7.69 19.58 6.70
#